data_8bbf60f2645749f5eafd21d27fe2eb63
#
_entry.id   8bbf60f2645749f5eafd21d27fe2eb63
#
_cell.length_a   1.000
_cell.length_b   1.000
_cell.length_c   1.000
_cell.angle_alpha   90.00
_cell.angle_beta   90.00
_cell.angle_gamma   90.00
#
_symmetry.space_group_name_H-M   'P 1'
#
loop_
_entity.id
_entity.type
_entity.pdbx_description
1 polymer ?
#
loop_
_entity_poly.entity_id
_entity_poly.type
_entity_poly.pdbx_seq_one_letter_code
_entity_poly.pdbx_strand_id
1 'polypeptide(L)'
;MKFYASTPAKLASKAAIASLMLAGSLSALAMLPAPAPEMSNPSNAQNAAAMQQGQTNQAGKVTTKTVAALVSVDAQGQPGLKPIDANTRLKKGNVIEYHSYFTNSSQDRMRNMVVTMSIPDEVKLVGKPSPENVYASVDGQNFSHFPLRGRIDGQMQDVPLELYKHLRWNIEGLGKNETAVVKYRAVVR
;
A
#
# COMPACT_ATOMS: atom_id res chain seq x y z
N MET A 1 -5.95 -22.61 70.24
CA MET A 1 -5.52 -21.46 71.07
C MET A 1 -5.55 -20.24 70.25
N LYS A 2 -6.58 -19.46 70.39
CA LYS A 2 -6.61 -18.06 70.86
C LYS A 2 -6.03 -17.07 69.85
N PHE A 3 -6.95 -16.32 69.17
CA PHE A 3 -7.42 -14.96 69.45
C PHE A 3 -6.35 -13.89 69.10
N TYR A 4 -6.61 -12.77 68.43
CA TYR A 4 -7.60 -11.69 68.35
C TYR A 4 -7.33 -10.89 67.09
N ALA A 5 -8.18 -10.53 66.22
CA ALA A 5 -9.11 -9.42 66.15
C ALA A 5 -8.55 -8.04 66.60
N SER A 6 -8.50 -7.10 65.67
CA SER A 6 -8.88 -5.70 65.90
C SER A 6 -8.90 -4.83 64.67
N THR A 7 -10.02 -4.41 64.20
CA THR A 7 -10.35 -3.10 63.60
C THR A 7 -10.71 -2.17 64.78
N PRO A 8 -10.89 -0.84 64.67
CA PRO A 8 -11.24 0.04 63.57
C PRO A 8 -10.56 1.44 63.61
N ALA A 9 -10.80 2.30 62.65
CA ALA A 9 -11.39 3.61 62.89
C ALA A 9 -11.45 4.50 61.63
N LYS A 10 -12.64 4.94 61.39
CA LYS A 10 -13.09 6.06 60.57
C LYS A 10 -12.37 7.36 60.91
N LEU A 11 -12.14 8.21 59.92
CA LEU A 11 -12.50 9.64 60.03
C LEU A 11 -12.86 10.23 58.68
N ALA A 12 -14.02 10.80 58.66
CA ALA A 12 -14.57 11.61 57.59
C ALA A 12 -14.07 13.05 57.76
N SER A 13 -13.85 13.75 56.66
CA SER A 13 -13.94 15.21 56.66
C SER A 13 -14.45 15.74 55.33
N LYS A 14 -15.45 16.59 55.46
CA LYS A 14 -16.27 17.25 54.46
C LYS A 14 -15.59 18.54 53.96
N ALA A 15 -16.17 19.03 52.87
CA ALA A 15 -16.20 20.42 52.39
C ALA A 15 -15.14 20.71 51.31
N ALA A 16 -15.40 21.43 50.23
CA ALA A 16 -16.50 22.29 49.90
C ALA A 16 -16.54 22.55 48.38
N ILE A 17 -17.69 22.91 47.93
CA ILE A 17 -18.14 23.40 46.63
C ILE A 17 -17.32 24.61 46.16
N ALA A 18 -16.90 24.63 44.91
CA ALA A 18 -16.80 25.85 44.14
C ALA A 18 -17.06 25.58 42.65
N SER A 19 -18.28 25.90 42.26
CA SER A 19 -18.67 26.04 40.85
C SER A 19 -17.94 27.22 40.25
N LEU A 20 -17.25 27.02 39.11
CA LEU A 20 -16.91 28.12 38.24
C LEU A 20 -17.25 27.71 36.79
N MET A 21 -18.41 28.20 36.37
CA MET A 21 -18.78 28.24 34.94
C MET A 21 -17.80 29.16 34.22
N LEU A 22 -17.06 28.65 33.25
CA LEU A 22 -16.46 29.50 32.25
C LEU A 22 -16.85 29.00 30.89
N ALA A 23 -17.73 29.73 30.26
CA ALA A 23 -18.07 29.63 28.86
C ALA A 23 -16.83 30.01 28.06
N GLY A 24 -16.31 29.11 27.28
CA GLY A 24 -15.17 29.29 26.36
C GLY A 24 -15.53 28.73 24.99
N SER A 25 -15.99 29.64 24.15
CA SER A 25 -15.99 29.68 22.68
C SER A 25 -15.52 28.43 21.92
N LEU A 26 -16.46 27.82 21.18
CA LEU A 26 -16.17 26.97 20.02
C LEU A 26 -15.38 27.79 18.98
N SER A 27 -14.11 27.55 18.89
CA SER A 27 -13.33 27.93 17.74
C SER A 27 -13.57 26.87 16.66
N ALA A 28 -14.46 27.18 15.73
CA ALA A 28 -14.55 26.47 14.47
C ALA A 28 -13.21 26.64 13.74
N LEU A 29 -12.37 25.62 13.76
CA LEU A 29 -11.27 25.52 12.82
C LEU A 29 -11.86 25.29 11.45
N ALA A 30 -11.94 26.37 10.66
CA ALA A 30 -12.18 26.29 9.25
C ALA A 30 -11.08 25.42 8.63
N MET A 31 -11.41 24.20 8.20
CA MET A 31 -10.58 23.42 7.32
C MET A 31 -10.46 24.21 6.01
N LEU A 32 -9.33 24.84 5.82
CA LEU A 32 -8.90 25.30 4.51
C LEU A 32 -8.76 24.05 3.62
N PRO A 33 -9.32 24.05 2.42
CA PRO A 33 -9.05 22.99 1.46
C PRO A 33 -7.55 22.99 1.17
N ALA A 34 -6.91 21.83 1.33
CA ALA A 34 -5.53 21.64 0.93
C ALA A 34 -5.39 21.99 -0.56
N PRO A 35 -4.37 22.74 -0.96
CA PRO A 35 -4.13 22.98 -2.37
C PRO A 35 -3.92 21.65 -3.08
N ALA A 36 -4.58 21.48 -4.21
CA ALA A 36 -4.36 20.34 -5.09
C ALA A 36 -2.87 20.28 -5.46
N PRO A 37 -2.26 19.09 -5.47
CA PRO A 37 -0.87 18.97 -5.88
C PRO A 37 -0.74 19.39 -7.34
N GLU A 38 0.04 20.43 -7.57
CA GLU A 38 0.42 20.83 -8.93
C GLU A 38 1.21 19.70 -9.58
N MET A 39 0.66 19.23 -10.69
CA MET A 39 1.29 18.21 -11.54
C MET A 39 2.33 18.87 -12.45
N SER A 40 3.50 18.37 -12.41
CA SER A 40 4.48 18.17 -13.50
C SER A 40 5.92 18.34 -13.03
N ASN A 41 6.45 17.28 -12.42
CA ASN A 41 7.90 17.16 -12.26
C ASN A 41 8.29 15.69 -12.37
N PRO A 42 9.29 15.30 -13.18
CA PRO A 42 9.76 13.92 -13.27
C PRO A 42 10.21 13.31 -11.92
N SER A 43 10.37 14.16 -10.88
CA SER A 43 10.57 13.73 -9.49
C SER A 43 9.41 12.92 -8.92
N ASN A 44 8.20 13.03 -9.48
CA ASN A 44 7.02 12.34 -8.94
C ASN A 44 7.02 10.83 -9.22
N ALA A 45 7.63 10.37 -10.31
CA ALA A 45 7.72 8.92 -10.57
C ALA A 45 8.65 8.22 -9.57
N GLN A 46 9.67 8.93 -9.04
CA GLN A 46 10.55 8.43 -7.98
C GLN A 46 9.83 8.40 -6.62
N ASN A 47 9.01 9.43 -6.36
CA ASN A 47 8.18 9.48 -5.16
C ASN A 47 7.06 8.43 -5.17
N ALA A 48 6.49 8.14 -6.34
CA ALA A 48 5.52 7.07 -6.51
C ALA A 48 6.14 5.67 -6.24
N ALA A 49 7.41 5.46 -6.64
CA ALA A 49 8.15 4.25 -6.31
C ALA A 49 8.46 4.15 -4.80
N ALA A 50 8.69 5.28 -4.12
CA ALA A 50 8.94 5.35 -2.68
C ALA A 50 7.65 5.24 -1.84
N MET A 51 6.52 5.75 -2.32
CA MET A 51 5.24 5.74 -1.60
C MET A 51 4.57 4.35 -1.53
N GLN A 52 5.02 3.38 -2.32
CA GLN A 52 4.55 2.00 -2.20
C GLN A 52 5.19 1.21 -1.03
N GLN A 53 6.01 1.87 -0.20
CA GLN A 53 6.52 1.28 1.02
C GLN A 53 5.43 1.26 2.11
N GLY A 54 4.76 0.11 2.22
CA GLY A 54 4.09 -0.26 3.46
C GLY A 54 2.60 0.03 3.55
N GLN A 55 1.77 -0.71 2.82
CA GLN A 55 0.43 -1.02 3.31
C GLN A 55 0.46 -2.37 4.02
N THR A 56 0.56 -2.32 5.35
CA THR A 56 0.34 -3.48 6.22
C THR A 56 -1.15 -3.83 6.23
N ASN A 57 -1.55 -4.71 5.35
CA ASN A 57 -2.87 -5.34 5.43
C ASN A 57 -2.77 -6.58 6.31
N GLN A 58 -3.42 -6.54 7.45
CA GLN A 58 -3.45 -7.42 8.62
C GLN A 58 -2.44 -7.01 9.70
N ALA A 59 -2.95 -6.24 10.66
CA ALA A 59 -2.21 -5.66 11.78
C ALA A 59 -1.07 -6.56 12.31
N GLY A 60 0.18 -6.20 12.02
CA GLY A 60 1.36 -6.76 12.66
C GLY A 60 1.79 -8.17 12.24
N LYS A 61 1.09 -8.85 11.33
CA LYS A 61 1.41 -10.24 10.93
C LYS A 61 2.16 -10.36 9.61
N VAL A 62 2.14 -9.33 8.76
CA VAL A 62 2.81 -9.34 7.46
C VAL A 62 3.71 -8.12 7.34
N THR A 63 4.97 -8.37 7.03
CA THR A 63 5.90 -7.31 6.66
C THR A 63 5.92 -7.17 5.15
N THR A 64 5.71 -5.94 4.66
CA THR A 64 5.72 -5.63 3.24
C THR A 64 6.95 -4.79 2.89
N LYS A 65 7.64 -5.17 1.82
CA LYS A 65 8.72 -4.38 1.23
C LYS A 65 8.51 -4.29 -0.27
N THR A 66 8.45 -3.08 -0.81
CA THR A 66 8.40 -2.86 -2.27
C THR A 66 9.72 -2.23 -2.74
N VAL A 67 10.25 -2.74 -3.83
CA VAL A 67 11.43 -2.21 -4.53
C VAL A 67 11.07 -1.95 -5.98
N ALA A 68 11.57 -0.85 -6.51
CA ALA A 68 11.47 -0.51 -7.92
C ALA A 68 12.86 -0.57 -8.54
N ALA A 69 12.96 -1.12 -9.74
CA ALA A 69 14.19 -1.20 -10.50
C ALA A 69 13.95 -0.74 -11.94
N LEU A 70 14.89 0.04 -12.48
CA LEU A 70 14.91 0.42 -13.87
C LEU A 70 15.33 -0.80 -14.71
N VAL A 71 14.52 -1.17 -15.67
CA VAL A 71 14.88 -2.18 -16.66
C VAL A 71 15.82 -1.52 -17.65
N SER A 72 17.06 -1.98 -17.72
CA SER A 72 18.10 -1.53 -18.64
C SER A 72 18.56 -2.67 -19.53
N VAL A 73 19.09 -2.33 -20.68
CA VAL A 73 19.75 -3.30 -21.56
C VAL A 73 21.23 -2.98 -21.53
N ASP A 74 22.06 -3.98 -21.26
CA ASP A 74 23.51 -3.81 -21.27
C ASP A 74 24.07 -3.69 -22.71
N ALA A 75 25.38 -3.48 -22.82
CA ALA A 75 26.04 -3.36 -24.11
C ALA A 75 25.97 -4.65 -24.96
N GLN A 76 25.67 -5.78 -24.36
CA GLN A 76 25.50 -7.09 -24.97
C GLN A 76 24.04 -7.39 -25.33
N GLY A 77 23.10 -6.44 -25.07
CA GLY A 77 21.69 -6.59 -25.34
C GLY A 77 20.93 -7.39 -24.26
N GLN A 78 21.56 -7.71 -23.13
CA GLN A 78 20.91 -8.46 -22.05
C GLN A 78 20.10 -7.52 -21.16
N PRO A 79 18.83 -7.89 -20.81
CA PRO A 79 18.04 -7.11 -19.87
C PRO A 79 18.61 -7.24 -18.46
N GLY A 80 18.85 -6.10 -17.81
CA GLY A 80 19.29 -6.01 -16.42
C GLY A 80 18.34 -5.14 -15.61
N LEU A 81 18.41 -5.30 -14.29
CA LEU A 81 17.64 -4.50 -13.34
C LEU A 81 18.62 -3.61 -12.55
N LYS A 82 18.44 -2.31 -12.67
CA LYS A 82 19.19 -1.32 -11.88
C LYS A 82 18.29 -0.76 -10.80
N PRO A 83 18.65 -0.90 -9.50
CA PRO A 83 17.86 -0.31 -8.42
C PRO A 83 17.64 1.18 -8.64
N ILE A 84 16.45 1.66 -8.34
CA ILE A 84 16.10 3.09 -8.36
C ILE A 84 16.42 3.66 -6.99
N ASP A 85 17.26 4.69 -6.96
CA ASP A 85 17.63 5.46 -5.79
C ASP A 85 17.27 6.95 -5.97
N ALA A 86 17.57 7.77 -4.95
CA ALA A 86 17.28 9.20 -4.97
C ALA A 86 18.00 9.98 -6.10
N ASN A 87 19.07 9.42 -6.66
CA ASN A 87 19.87 10.03 -7.74
C ASN A 87 19.43 9.55 -9.13
N THR A 88 18.58 8.53 -9.20
CA THR A 88 18.12 7.96 -10.46
C THR A 88 17.13 8.91 -11.11
N ARG A 89 17.46 9.39 -12.30
CA ARG A 89 16.57 10.24 -13.10
C ARG A 89 15.78 9.38 -14.07
N LEU A 90 14.49 9.29 -13.84
CA LEU A 90 13.56 8.60 -14.72
C LEU A 90 13.14 9.54 -15.85
N LYS A 91 13.05 8.97 -17.06
CA LYS A 91 12.61 9.68 -18.28
C LYS A 91 11.39 8.96 -18.85
N LYS A 92 10.58 9.69 -19.59
CA LYS A 92 9.49 9.11 -20.40
C LYS A 92 10.02 7.93 -21.23
N GLY A 93 9.29 6.83 -21.21
CA GLY A 93 9.66 5.60 -21.89
C GLY A 93 10.56 4.66 -21.07
N ASN A 94 11.09 5.08 -19.92
CA ASN A 94 11.79 4.16 -19.04
C ASN A 94 10.84 3.08 -18.52
N VAL A 95 11.28 1.83 -18.54
CA VAL A 95 10.53 0.71 -17.99
C VAL A 95 11.01 0.45 -16.56
N ILE A 96 10.08 0.40 -15.63
CA ILE A 96 10.32 0.13 -14.21
C ILE A 96 9.71 -1.24 -13.90
N GLU A 97 10.45 -2.09 -13.20
CA GLU A 97 9.92 -3.32 -12.63
C GLU A 97 9.74 -3.14 -11.11
N TYR A 98 8.51 -3.32 -10.64
CA TYR A 98 8.14 -3.26 -9.23
C TYR A 98 8.10 -4.67 -8.67
N HIS A 99 8.80 -4.89 -7.55
CA HIS A 99 8.80 -6.12 -6.78
C HIS A 99 8.24 -5.83 -5.39
N SER A 100 7.19 -6.51 -5.00
CA SER A 100 6.65 -6.44 -3.64
C SER A 100 6.78 -7.78 -2.95
N TYR A 101 7.42 -7.74 -1.80
CA TYR A 101 7.71 -8.88 -0.93
C TYR A 101 6.76 -8.82 0.26
N PHE A 102 6.06 -9.92 0.52
CA PHE A 102 5.13 -10.07 1.63
C PHE A 102 5.61 -11.21 2.51
N THR A 103 6.20 -10.88 3.64
CA THR A 103 6.75 -11.86 4.58
C THR A 103 5.77 -12.09 5.73
N ASN A 104 5.40 -13.34 5.96
CA ASN A 104 4.60 -13.72 7.11
C ASN A 104 5.48 -13.66 8.38
N SER A 105 5.33 -12.62 9.18
CA SER A 105 6.04 -12.40 10.43
C SER A 105 5.33 -13.01 11.65
N SER A 106 4.18 -13.68 11.44
CA SER A 106 3.45 -14.36 12.51
C SER A 106 4.02 -15.74 12.82
N GLN A 107 3.61 -16.32 13.96
CA GLN A 107 4.00 -17.67 14.33
C GLN A 107 3.21 -18.74 13.56
N ASP A 108 2.07 -18.35 12.97
CA ASP A 108 1.13 -19.24 12.32
C ASP A 108 1.23 -19.16 10.80
N ARG A 109 0.87 -20.25 10.12
CA ARG A 109 0.70 -20.25 8.67
C ARG A 109 -0.52 -19.41 8.27
N MET A 110 -0.35 -18.51 7.32
CA MET A 110 -1.44 -17.78 6.70
C MET A 110 -2.06 -18.61 5.58
N ARG A 111 -3.35 -18.93 5.71
CA ARG A 111 -4.04 -19.76 4.70
C ARG A 111 -4.28 -18.98 3.42
N ASN A 112 -4.80 -17.77 3.55
CA ASN A 112 -5.09 -16.88 2.42
C ASN A 112 -4.73 -15.45 2.77
N MET A 113 -4.11 -14.76 1.85
CA MET A 113 -3.79 -13.35 1.93
C MET A 113 -4.11 -12.68 0.59
N VAL A 114 -4.90 -11.62 0.64
CA VAL A 114 -5.19 -10.81 -0.54
C VAL A 114 -4.29 -9.59 -0.52
N VAL A 115 -3.52 -9.40 -1.57
CA VAL A 115 -2.67 -8.22 -1.74
C VAL A 115 -3.12 -7.43 -2.96
N THR A 116 -3.24 -6.12 -2.80
CA THR A 116 -3.60 -5.20 -3.88
C THR A 116 -2.50 -4.17 -4.03
N MET A 117 -2.04 -4.00 -5.25
CA MET A 117 -1.06 -2.97 -5.62
C MET A 117 -1.72 -1.95 -6.55
N SER A 118 -1.52 -0.67 -6.25
CA SER A 118 -1.91 0.41 -7.14
C SER A 118 -0.83 0.67 -8.17
N ILE A 119 -1.22 0.99 -9.38
CA ILE A 119 -0.34 1.44 -10.45
C ILE A 119 -0.35 2.96 -10.41
N PRO A 120 0.79 3.62 -10.16
CA PRO A 120 0.87 5.08 -10.12
C PRO A 120 0.44 5.72 -11.44
N ASP A 121 -0.13 6.92 -11.36
CA ASP A 121 -0.65 7.61 -12.54
C ASP A 121 0.45 8.06 -13.53
N GLU A 122 1.68 8.23 -13.02
CA GLU A 122 2.85 8.62 -13.81
C GLU A 122 3.39 7.50 -14.69
N VAL A 123 2.89 6.29 -14.50
CA VAL A 123 3.30 5.13 -15.29
C VAL A 123 2.09 4.43 -15.91
N LYS A 124 2.33 3.56 -16.86
CA LYS A 124 1.32 2.63 -17.41
C LYS A 124 1.84 1.22 -17.37
N LEU A 125 0.95 0.27 -17.04
CA LEU A 125 1.26 -1.15 -17.02
C LEU A 125 1.77 -1.62 -18.38
N VAL A 126 2.81 -2.46 -18.40
CA VAL A 126 3.32 -3.13 -19.60
C VAL A 126 3.61 -4.59 -19.31
N GLY A 127 3.31 -5.43 -20.28
CA GLY A 127 3.52 -6.86 -20.16
C GLY A 127 2.59 -7.54 -19.17
N LYS A 128 2.94 -8.76 -18.79
CA LYS A 128 2.17 -9.57 -17.84
C LYS A 128 2.72 -9.42 -16.43
N PRO A 129 1.84 -9.22 -15.42
CA PRO A 129 2.24 -9.31 -14.02
C PRO A 129 2.64 -10.74 -13.63
N SER A 130 3.38 -10.89 -12.54
CA SER A 130 3.79 -12.20 -12.02
C SER A 130 3.53 -12.26 -10.51
N PRO A 131 2.98 -13.35 -9.98
CA PRO A 131 2.45 -14.54 -10.67
C PRO A 131 1.30 -14.21 -11.65
N GLU A 132 1.09 -15.07 -12.66
CA GLU A 132 0.07 -14.82 -13.71
C GLU A 132 -1.37 -14.93 -13.19
N ASN A 133 -1.60 -15.62 -12.08
CA ASN A 133 -2.93 -15.67 -11.45
C ASN A 133 -3.21 -14.36 -10.71
N VAL A 134 -3.52 -13.34 -11.46
CA VAL A 134 -3.73 -11.96 -10.99
C VAL A 134 -5.08 -11.44 -11.45
N TYR A 135 -5.72 -10.68 -10.58
CA TYR A 135 -6.90 -9.89 -10.89
C TYR A 135 -6.48 -8.45 -11.13
N ALA A 136 -7.19 -7.76 -11.98
CA ALA A 136 -6.93 -6.37 -12.30
C ALA A 136 -8.19 -5.53 -12.20
N SER A 137 -8.02 -4.22 -12.07
CA SER A 137 -9.12 -3.26 -12.01
C SER A 137 -8.70 -1.94 -12.64
N VAL A 138 -9.68 -1.26 -13.26
CA VAL A 138 -9.56 0.11 -13.78
C VAL A 138 -10.10 1.16 -12.81
N ASP A 139 -10.91 0.75 -11.82
CA ASP A 139 -11.62 1.64 -10.89
C ASP A 139 -11.27 1.39 -9.41
N GLY A 140 -10.52 0.31 -9.13
CA GLY A 140 -10.15 -0.09 -7.76
C GLY A 140 -11.25 -0.81 -6.98
N GLN A 141 -12.45 -0.95 -7.54
CA GLN A 141 -13.60 -1.59 -6.91
C GLN A 141 -13.92 -2.93 -7.58
N ASN A 142 -14.02 -2.95 -8.89
CA ASN A 142 -14.36 -4.12 -9.67
C ASN A 142 -13.08 -4.81 -10.16
N PHE A 143 -12.85 -6.04 -9.70
CA PHE A 143 -11.68 -6.84 -10.07
C PHE A 143 -12.10 -8.05 -10.88
N SER A 144 -11.41 -8.27 -12.00
CA SER A 144 -11.55 -9.44 -12.86
C SER A 144 -10.19 -10.03 -13.22
N HIS A 145 -10.16 -11.25 -13.68
CA HIS A 145 -8.92 -11.90 -14.12
C HIS A 145 -8.19 -11.08 -15.19
N PHE A 146 -6.88 -11.02 -15.07
CA PHE A 146 -6.03 -10.41 -16.09
C PHE A 146 -5.86 -11.36 -17.30
N PRO A 147 -5.92 -10.87 -18.57
CA PRO A 147 -6.22 -9.50 -18.95
C PRO A 147 -7.72 -9.16 -18.82
N LEU A 148 -8.02 -7.89 -18.48
CA LEU A 148 -9.41 -7.44 -18.45
C LEU A 148 -10.00 -7.46 -19.85
N ARG A 149 -11.23 -7.91 -19.96
CA ARG A 149 -11.99 -7.87 -21.22
C ARG A 149 -13.23 -7.00 -21.07
N GLY A 150 -13.46 -6.18 -22.06
CA GLY A 150 -14.60 -5.27 -22.10
C GLY A 150 -15.16 -5.13 -23.50
N ARG A 151 -16.36 -4.58 -23.58
CA ARG A 151 -16.98 -4.23 -24.85
C ARG A 151 -16.48 -2.85 -25.28
N ILE A 152 -15.66 -2.82 -26.34
CA ILE A 152 -15.13 -1.62 -26.96
C ILE A 152 -15.64 -1.61 -28.39
N ASP A 153 -16.31 -0.53 -28.82
CA ASP A 153 -16.91 -0.40 -30.15
C ASP A 153 -17.83 -1.58 -30.54
N GLY A 154 -18.57 -2.08 -29.53
CA GLY A 154 -19.50 -3.19 -29.72
C GLY A 154 -18.90 -4.58 -29.72
N GLN A 155 -17.57 -4.72 -29.69
CA GLN A 155 -16.84 -6.00 -29.70
C GLN A 155 -16.16 -6.27 -28.35
N MET A 156 -16.09 -7.56 -27.97
CA MET A 156 -15.33 -7.97 -26.78
C MET A 156 -13.83 -7.97 -27.09
N GLN A 157 -13.10 -7.07 -26.45
CA GLN A 157 -11.66 -6.87 -26.64
C GLN A 157 -10.95 -6.80 -25.30
N ASP A 158 -9.63 -6.97 -25.33
CA ASP A 158 -8.81 -6.72 -24.15
C ASP A 158 -8.78 -5.21 -23.85
N VAL A 159 -9.00 -4.86 -22.59
CA VAL A 159 -8.91 -3.47 -22.12
C VAL A 159 -7.45 -3.03 -22.26
N PRO A 160 -7.16 -1.84 -22.81
CA PRO A 160 -5.81 -1.31 -22.91
C PRO A 160 -5.11 -1.25 -21.56
N LEU A 161 -3.85 -1.74 -21.48
CA LEU A 161 -3.08 -1.83 -20.24
C LEU A 161 -2.87 -0.47 -19.55
N GLU A 162 -2.93 0.62 -20.30
CA GLU A 162 -2.82 1.99 -19.79
C GLU A 162 -3.98 2.44 -18.91
N LEU A 163 -5.13 1.72 -18.96
CA LEU A 163 -6.31 2.00 -18.16
C LEU A 163 -6.29 1.23 -16.82
N TYR A 164 -5.36 0.33 -16.64
CA TYR A 164 -5.26 -0.45 -15.40
C TYR A 164 -4.76 0.42 -14.27
N LYS A 165 -5.45 0.38 -13.13
CA LYS A 165 -5.13 1.14 -11.92
C LYS A 165 -4.68 0.27 -10.76
N HIS A 166 -5.17 -0.97 -10.71
CA HIS A 166 -4.88 -1.87 -9.59
C HIS A 166 -4.67 -3.29 -10.08
N LEU A 167 -3.78 -4.00 -9.39
CA LEU A 167 -3.53 -5.42 -9.52
C LEU A 167 -3.74 -6.08 -8.16
N ARG A 168 -4.37 -7.27 -8.15
CA ARG A 168 -4.70 -8.02 -6.93
C ARG A 168 -4.30 -9.48 -7.07
N TRP A 169 -3.60 -9.99 -6.08
CA TRP A 169 -3.25 -11.40 -6.00
C TRP A 169 -3.86 -12.03 -4.76
N ASN A 170 -4.26 -13.29 -4.89
CA ASN A 170 -4.58 -14.16 -3.78
C ASN A 170 -3.36 -15.04 -3.52
N ILE A 171 -2.74 -14.86 -2.35
CA ILE A 171 -1.57 -15.62 -1.92
C ILE A 171 -2.04 -16.67 -0.93
N GLU A 172 -1.85 -17.94 -1.26
CA GLU A 172 -2.31 -19.06 -0.47
C GLU A 172 -1.15 -19.76 0.22
N GLY A 173 -1.37 -20.14 1.47
CA GLY A 173 -0.50 -21.05 2.20
C GLY A 173 0.86 -20.50 2.59
N LEU A 174 0.97 -19.20 2.93
CA LEU A 174 2.23 -18.58 3.34
C LEU A 174 2.64 -19.02 4.76
N GLY A 175 3.69 -19.84 4.85
CA GLY A 175 4.25 -20.34 6.11
C GLY A 175 4.91 -19.27 6.97
N LYS A 176 5.26 -19.61 8.21
CA LYS A 176 6.03 -18.72 9.10
C LYS A 176 7.35 -18.31 8.44
N ASN A 177 7.68 -17.03 8.47
CA ASN A 177 8.87 -16.43 7.85
C ASN A 177 8.99 -16.66 6.33
N GLU A 178 7.96 -17.21 5.70
CA GLU A 178 7.91 -17.38 4.26
C GLU A 178 7.56 -16.05 3.59
N THR A 179 8.10 -15.83 2.40
CA THR A 179 7.92 -14.60 1.63
C THR A 179 7.30 -14.93 0.27
N ALA A 180 6.16 -14.32 0.01
CA ALA A 180 5.59 -14.27 -1.33
C ALA A 180 6.09 -13.03 -2.07
N VAL A 181 6.30 -13.16 -3.38
CA VAL A 181 6.75 -12.05 -4.23
C VAL A 181 5.77 -11.88 -5.37
N VAL A 182 5.29 -10.65 -5.55
CA VAL A 182 4.53 -10.26 -6.74
C VAL A 182 5.30 -9.16 -7.47
N LYS A 183 5.17 -9.14 -8.80
CA LYS A 183 5.87 -8.15 -9.64
C LYS A 183 5.07 -7.75 -10.86
N TYR A 184 5.29 -6.53 -11.29
CA TYR A 184 4.78 -6.02 -12.55
C TYR A 184 5.76 -5.01 -13.16
N ARG A 185 5.63 -4.78 -14.45
CA ARG A 185 6.39 -3.74 -15.17
C ARG A 185 5.46 -2.61 -15.58
N ALA A 186 6.01 -1.41 -15.55
CA ALA A 186 5.32 -0.22 -16.01
C ALA A 186 6.29 0.69 -16.74
N VAL A 187 5.79 1.47 -17.67
CA VAL A 187 6.56 2.46 -18.42
C VAL A 187 6.17 3.87 -18.00
N VAL A 188 7.16 4.74 -17.81
CA VAL A 188 6.98 6.16 -17.47
C VAL A 188 6.31 6.88 -18.65
N ARG A 189 5.24 7.65 -18.34
CA ARG A 189 4.44 8.43 -19.31
C ARG A 189 5.14 9.66 -19.84
#